data_576389be1ce88e86fff075aadb81c0c5
#
_entry.id   576389be1ce88e86fff075aadb81c0c5
#
_cell.length_a   1.000
_cell.length_b   1.000
_cell.length_c   1.000
_cell.angle_alpha   90.00
_cell.angle_beta   90.00
_cell.angle_gamma   90.00
#
_symmetry.space_group_name_H-M   'P 1'
#
loop_
_entity.id
_entity.type
_entity.pdbx_description
1 polymer ?
#
loop_
_entity_poly.entity_id
_entity_poly.type
_entity_poly.pdbx_seq_one_letter_code
_entity_poly.pdbx_strand_id
1 'polypeptide(L)'
;MRIGMMADVYKPHISGITNYISLNKQYLEKSGCQVFVFTFGDEDYVDDETNIIRSPGLPLLDTGYYISLRYTPNVHRILNTMDVVHVHHPFLSGSLALRYCRPRGIPIIFTNHTRYDLYAQAYLPNIPDVIGETALQTYLPVFCRSCDLVISPSPGMRTVLQKFGVESPVEVVPNGVELERFRQPVELLDSAELGFEPHNVVLVYVGRIGPEKNLAF
;
A
#
# COMPACT_ATOMS: atom_id res chain seq x y z
N MET A 1 17.59 14.06 3.03
CA MET A 1 16.16 14.06 3.40
C MET A 1 15.81 12.72 4.04
N ARG A 2 15.06 12.73 5.14
CA ARG A 2 14.58 11.55 5.87
C ARG A 2 13.09 11.36 5.56
N ILE A 3 12.74 10.21 5.00
CA ILE A 3 11.39 9.90 4.53
C ILE A 3 10.85 8.73 5.36
N GLY A 4 9.68 8.90 5.96
CA GLY A 4 8.98 7.83 6.67
C GLY A 4 7.86 7.25 5.80
N MET A 5 7.99 6.02 5.34
CA MET A 5 6.89 5.29 4.70
C MET A 5 6.07 4.57 5.76
N MET A 6 4.76 4.84 5.82
CA MET A 6 3.87 4.31 6.85
C MET A 6 2.86 3.36 6.23
N ALA A 7 2.85 2.11 6.68
CA ALA A 7 1.98 1.06 6.15
C ALA A 7 1.43 0.16 7.26
N ASP A 8 0.18 -0.30 7.10
CA ASP A 8 -0.47 -1.21 8.05
C ASP A 8 0.16 -2.61 7.99
N VAL A 9 0.78 -2.96 6.86
CA VAL A 9 1.47 -4.23 6.65
C VAL A 9 2.69 -4.03 5.75
N TYR A 10 3.74 -4.77 6.02
CA TYR A 10 4.96 -4.82 5.19
C TYR A 10 5.46 -6.28 5.09
N LYS A 11 6.66 -6.49 4.55
CA LYS A 11 7.28 -7.82 4.47
C LYS A 11 7.23 -8.54 5.84
N PRO A 12 7.13 -9.85 5.89
CA PRO A 12 7.16 -10.83 4.79
C PRO A 12 5.87 -10.92 3.97
N HIS A 13 4.82 -10.15 4.30
CA HIS A 13 3.60 -10.14 3.51
C HIS A 13 3.83 -9.55 2.11
N ILE A 14 3.60 -10.34 1.07
CA ILE A 14 3.79 -9.93 -0.33
C ILE A 14 2.48 -9.39 -0.90
N SER A 15 2.50 -8.14 -1.31
CA SER A 15 1.37 -7.47 -1.97
C SER A 15 1.86 -6.41 -2.95
N GLY A 16 0.97 -5.86 -3.76
CA GLY A 16 1.30 -4.73 -4.63
C GLY A 16 1.81 -3.52 -3.85
N ILE A 17 1.27 -3.28 -2.65
CA ILE A 17 1.67 -2.15 -1.80
C ILE A 17 3.06 -2.39 -1.19
N THR A 18 3.34 -3.59 -0.68
CA THR A 18 4.66 -3.91 -0.11
C THR A 18 5.76 -3.85 -1.18
N ASN A 19 5.47 -4.34 -2.39
CA ASN A 19 6.41 -4.21 -3.53
C ASN A 19 6.61 -2.75 -3.93
N TYR A 20 5.55 -1.95 -3.97
CA TYR A 20 5.64 -0.51 -4.24
C TYR A 20 6.53 0.20 -3.21
N ILE A 21 6.32 -0.05 -1.93
CA ILE A 21 7.11 0.54 -0.84
C ILE A 21 8.59 0.14 -0.97
N SER A 22 8.87 -1.17 -1.13
CA SER A 22 10.24 -1.67 -1.26
C SER A 22 10.96 -1.07 -2.48
N LEU A 23 10.30 -1.03 -3.63
CA LEU A 23 10.87 -0.44 -4.85
C LEU A 23 11.16 1.06 -4.67
N ASN A 24 10.19 1.82 -4.16
CA ASN A 24 10.38 3.26 -3.93
C ASN A 24 11.48 3.52 -2.89
N LYS A 25 11.55 2.73 -1.81
CA LYS A 25 12.62 2.81 -0.82
C LYS A 25 13.98 2.68 -1.48
N GLN A 26 14.18 1.64 -2.31
CA GLN A 26 15.45 1.41 -3.02
C GLN A 26 15.84 2.60 -3.91
N TYR A 27 14.92 3.14 -4.70
CA TYR A 27 15.22 4.25 -5.61
C TYR A 27 15.47 5.57 -4.88
N LEU A 28 14.71 5.84 -3.83
CA LEU A 28 14.93 7.03 -2.99
C LEU A 28 16.26 6.97 -2.24
N GLU A 29 16.65 5.80 -1.75
CA GLU A 29 17.95 5.59 -1.10
C GLU A 29 19.11 5.73 -2.11
N LYS A 30 18.98 5.19 -3.33
CA LYS A 30 19.92 5.45 -4.43
C LYS A 30 20.04 6.93 -4.78
N SER A 31 18.99 7.71 -4.55
CA SER A 31 18.97 9.17 -4.74
C SER A 31 19.48 9.96 -3.53
N GLY A 32 20.04 9.29 -2.52
CA GLY A 32 20.66 9.92 -1.34
C GLY A 32 19.68 10.27 -0.21
N CYS A 33 18.45 9.76 -0.25
CA CYS A 33 17.51 9.88 0.87
C CYS A 33 17.77 8.78 1.92
N GLN A 34 17.40 9.03 3.17
CA GLN A 34 17.26 8.00 4.18
C GLN A 34 15.78 7.63 4.30
N VAL A 35 15.45 6.37 4.01
CA VAL A 35 14.07 5.91 4.02
C VAL A 35 13.83 4.94 5.17
N PHE A 36 12.78 5.20 5.95
CA PHE A 36 12.33 4.39 7.06
C PHE A 36 10.94 3.85 6.75
N VAL A 37 10.70 2.57 7.01
CA VAL A 37 9.37 1.96 6.87
C VAL A 37 8.81 1.73 8.27
N PHE A 38 7.70 2.39 8.58
CA PHE A 38 6.96 2.22 9.83
C PHE A 38 5.80 1.28 9.59
N THR A 39 5.78 0.15 10.27
CA THR A 39 4.74 -0.87 10.12
C THR A 39 4.43 -1.55 11.46
N PHE A 40 3.49 -2.48 11.45
CA PHE A 40 3.14 -3.29 12.60
C PHE A 40 3.64 -4.72 12.41
N GLY A 41 3.83 -5.43 13.51
CA GLY A 41 4.26 -6.81 13.49
C GLY A 41 5.07 -7.18 14.72
N ASP A 42 5.74 -8.30 14.62
CA ASP A 42 6.69 -8.76 15.65
C ASP A 42 7.91 -7.85 15.64
N GLU A 43 8.25 -7.28 16.81
CA GLU A 43 9.42 -6.40 16.97
C GLU A 43 10.73 -7.20 16.86
N ASP A 44 10.70 -8.51 17.12
CA ASP A 44 11.85 -9.41 17.03
C ASP A 44 12.07 -9.97 15.63
N TYR A 45 11.17 -9.65 14.68
CA TYR A 45 11.34 -10.09 13.30
C TYR A 45 12.58 -9.46 12.65
N VAL A 46 13.44 -10.30 12.11
CA VAL A 46 14.68 -9.87 11.44
C VAL A 46 14.35 -9.56 9.97
N ASP A 47 14.36 -8.27 9.66
CA ASP A 47 14.16 -7.79 8.30
C ASP A 47 15.43 -7.94 7.45
N ASP A 48 15.26 -8.23 6.16
CA ASP A 48 16.32 -8.26 5.15
C ASP A 48 16.72 -6.86 4.66
N GLU A 49 15.98 -5.84 5.07
CA GLU A 49 16.20 -4.43 4.74
C GLU A 49 16.53 -3.61 5.98
N THR A 50 17.33 -2.57 5.81
CA THR A 50 17.62 -1.61 6.88
C THR A 50 16.47 -0.63 7.10
N ASN A 51 16.39 -0.05 8.30
CA ASN A 51 15.42 0.99 8.66
C ASN A 51 13.95 0.55 8.56
N ILE A 52 13.68 -0.72 8.77
CA ILE A 52 12.31 -1.20 8.99
C ILE A 52 12.02 -1.09 10.49
N ILE A 53 11.01 -0.31 10.83
CA ILE A 53 10.63 0.01 12.21
C ILE A 53 9.27 -0.60 12.51
N ARG A 54 9.29 -1.67 13.29
CA ARG A 54 8.07 -2.40 13.67
C ARG A 54 7.55 -1.91 15.00
N SER A 55 6.24 -1.83 15.11
CA SER A 55 5.53 -1.61 16.37
C SER A 55 4.62 -2.80 16.63
N PRO A 56 4.58 -3.33 17.85
CA PRO A 56 3.74 -4.48 18.16
C PRO A 56 2.26 -4.15 17.96
N GLY A 57 1.51 -5.17 17.62
CA GLY A 57 0.06 -5.11 17.46
C GLY A 57 -0.57 -6.47 17.76
N LEU A 58 -1.89 -6.49 17.80
CA LEU A 58 -2.65 -7.74 17.90
C LEU A 58 -2.73 -8.36 16.51
N PRO A 59 -2.29 -9.61 16.33
CA PRO A 59 -2.40 -10.26 15.03
C PRO A 59 -3.88 -10.45 14.65
N LEU A 60 -4.21 -10.14 13.41
CA LEU A 60 -5.54 -10.34 12.85
C LEU A 60 -5.59 -11.72 12.16
N LEU A 61 -5.87 -12.76 12.91
CA LEU A 61 -5.86 -14.14 12.43
C LEU A 61 -4.55 -14.46 11.66
N ASP A 62 -4.61 -15.34 10.68
CA ASP A 62 -3.45 -15.72 9.84
C ASP A 62 -3.30 -14.82 8.60
N THR A 63 -3.77 -13.57 8.66
CA THR A 63 -3.74 -12.64 7.52
C THR A 63 -2.40 -11.94 7.32
N GLY A 64 -1.52 -11.98 8.30
CA GLY A 64 -0.26 -11.20 8.34
C GLY A 64 -0.46 -9.73 8.70
N TYR A 65 -1.70 -9.30 8.97
CA TYR A 65 -2.00 -7.96 9.48
C TYR A 65 -1.97 -7.93 11.00
N TYR A 66 -1.54 -6.78 11.52
CA TYR A 66 -1.54 -6.49 12.95
C TYR A 66 -2.33 -5.21 13.20
N ILE A 67 -3.16 -5.21 14.23
CA ILE A 67 -3.93 -4.04 14.62
C ILE A 67 -3.25 -3.38 15.81
N SER A 68 -2.91 -2.10 15.66
CA SER A 68 -2.42 -1.27 16.75
C SER A 68 -2.89 0.16 16.58
N LEU A 69 -3.36 0.75 17.66
CA LEU A 69 -3.85 2.14 17.70
C LEU A 69 -2.79 3.14 18.16
N ARG A 70 -1.55 2.69 18.33
CA ARG A 70 -0.43 3.54 18.77
C ARG A 70 0.90 2.94 18.36
N TYR A 71 1.88 3.80 18.18
CA TYR A 71 3.28 3.40 18.10
C TYR A 71 3.92 3.35 19.48
N THR A 72 4.93 2.49 19.65
CA THR A 72 5.77 2.49 20.87
C THR A 72 6.52 3.82 21.01
N PRO A 73 6.95 4.21 22.21
CA PRO A 73 7.72 5.44 22.42
C PRO A 73 8.99 5.51 21.55
N ASN A 74 9.64 4.38 21.30
CA ASN A 74 10.83 4.31 20.45
C ASN A 74 10.48 4.62 18.98
N VAL A 75 9.46 3.97 18.44
CA VAL A 75 8.95 4.19 17.08
C VAL A 75 8.55 5.66 16.90
N HIS A 76 7.81 6.21 17.87
CA HIS A 76 7.41 7.61 17.87
C HIS A 76 8.60 8.58 17.88
N ARG A 77 9.67 8.27 18.64
CA ARG A 77 10.89 9.09 18.64
C ARG A 77 11.56 9.13 17.27
N ILE A 78 11.65 7.98 16.60
CA ILE A 78 12.23 7.89 15.26
C ILE A 78 11.35 8.62 14.25
N LEU A 79 10.02 8.42 14.29
CA LEU A 79 9.06 9.08 13.42
C LEU A 79 9.16 10.61 13.49
N ASN A 80 9.40 11.18 14.66
CA ASN A 80 9.57 12.61 14.85
C ASN A 80 10.84 13.20 14.21
N THR A 81 11.72 12.39 13.68
CA THR A 81 12.92 12.83 12.96
C THR A 81 12.75 12.83 11.44
N MET A 82 11.55 12.54 10.95
CA MET A 82 11.26 12.52 9.51
C MET A 82 11.02 13.94 9.00
N ASP A 83 11.53 14.20 7.80
CA ASP A 83 11.25 15.44 7.08
C ASP A 83 9.88 15.41 6.40
N VAL A 84 9.41 14.22 6.06
CA VAL A 84 8.11 13.95 5.43
C VAL A 84 7.68 12.52 5.72
N VAL A 85 6.38 12.28 5.79
CA VAL A 85 5.84 10.91 5.86
C VAL A 85 4.97 10.62 4.64
N HIS A 86 5.09 9.39 4.13
CA HIS A 86 4.31 8.87 3.02
C HIS A 86 3.45 7.70 3.50
N VAL A 87 2.15 7.92 3.55
CA VAL A 87 1.16 6.96 4.04
C VAL A 87 0.62 6.13 2.89
N HIS A 88 0.55 4.80 3.08
CA HIS A 88 0.08 3.86 2.07
C HIS A 88 -1.25 3.20 2.43
N HIS A 89 -1.70 3.32 3.67
CA HIS A 89 -3.01 2.87 4.13
C HIS A 89 -3.66 3.98 4.97
N PRO A 90 -4.90 4.40 4.66
CA PRO A 90 -5.50 5.56 5.32
C PRO A 90 -5.98 5.26 6.75
N PHE A 91 -6.24 3.99 7.09
CA PHE A 91 -6.91 3.64 8.34
C PHE A 91 -5.96 3.67 9.55
N LEU A 92 -5.17 2.62 9.80
CA LEU A 92 -4.32 2.56 10.99
C LEU A 92 -3.12 3.50 10.87
N SER A 93 -2.23 3.26 9.92
CA SER A 93 -1.04 4.09 9.71
C SER A 93 -1.38 5.54 9.34
N GLY A 94 -2.46 5.75 8.57
CA GLY A 94 -2.97 7.07 8.25
C GLY A 94 -3.45 7.82 9.49
N SER A 95 -4.25 7.18 10.34
CA SER A 95 -4.70 7.78 11.60
C SER A 95 -3.54 8.11 12.52
N LEU A 96 -2.50 7.26 12.55
CA LEU A 96 -1.29 7.53 13.35
C LEU A 96 -0.44 8.64 12.75
N ALA A 97 -0.38 8.77 11.42
CA ALA A 97 0.27 9.92 10.78
C ALA A 97 -0.42 11.24 11.18
N LEU A 98 -1.75 11.31 11.10
CA LEU A 98 -2.49 12.48 11.56
C LEU A 98 -2.26 12.77 13.04
N ARG A 99 -2.22 11.75 13.88
CA ARG A 99 -2.05 11.88 15.32
C ARG A 99 -0.65 12.36 15.72
N TYR A 100 0.39 11.85 15.06
CA TYR A 100 1.78 12.10 15.50
C TYR A 100 2.54 13.09 14.61
N CYS A 101 2.29 13.13 13.32
CA CYS A 101 3.02 13.98 12.38
C CYS A 101 2.36 15.35 12.22
N ARG A 102 1.02 15.41 12.06
CA ARG A 102 0.32 16.68 11.84
C ARG A 102 0.55 17.72 12.93
N PRO A 103 0.50 17.41 14.26
CA PRO A 103 0.75 18.41 15.31
C PRO A 103 2.19 18.92 15.33
N ARG A 104 3.11 18.26 14.62
CA ARG A 104 4.53 18.63 14.53
C ARG A 104 4.91 19.33 13.23
N GLY A 105 3.94 19.54 12.36
CA GLY A 105 4.19 20.13 11.05
C GLY A 105 5.00 19.23 10.11
N ILE A 106 5.05 17.92 10.35
CA ILE A 106 5.66 16.96 9.42
C ILE A 106 4.67 16.74 8.28
N PRO A 107 5.03 17.07 7.02
CA PRO A 107 4.15 16.90 5.88
C PRO A 107 3.72 15.45 5.67
N ILE A 108 2.45 15.27 5.29
CA ILE A 108 1.83 13.96 5.07
C ILE A 108 1.45 13.81 3.61
N ILE A 109 2.08 12.85 2.93
CA ILE A 109 1.70 12.40 1.59
C ILE A 109 0.89 11.13 1.74
N PHE A 110 -0.19 10.99 0.98
CA PHE A 110 -0.98 9.76 0.93
C PHE A 110 -1.08 9.24 -0.49
N THR A 111 -0.78 7.96 -0.70
CA THR A 111 -1.09 7.27 -1.97
C THR A 111 -2.22 6.26 -1.77
N ASN A 112 -3.29 6.45 -2.53
CA ASN A 112 -4.42 5.53 -2.53
C ASN A 112 -4.17 4.38 -3.50
N HIS A 113 -3.79 3.21 -2.97
CA HIS A 113 -3.48 2.01 -3.76
C HIS A 113 -4.68 1.09 -4.01
N THR A 114 -5.72 1.21 -3.20
CA THR A 114 -6.75 0.18 -3.08
C THR A 114 -8.15 0.73 -3.40
N ARG A 115 -8.92 -0.07 -4.12
CA ARG A 115 -10.36 0.07 -4.28
C ARG A 115 -11.03 -0.49 -3.02
N TYR A 116 -11.09 0.33 -1.96
CA TYR A 116 -11.61 -0.09 -0.65
C TYR A 116 -13.07 -0.53 -0.70
N ASP A 117 -13.87 0.03 -1.61
CA ASP A 117 -15.23 -0.39 -1.90
C ASP A 117 -15.30 -1.86 -2.34
N LEU A 118 -14.50 -2.24 -3.34
CA LEU A 118 -14.45 -3.61 -3.83
C LEU A 118 -13.86 -4.58 -2.80
N TYR A 119 -12.90 -4.10 -2.00
CA TYR A 119 -12.35 -4.92 -0.92
C TYR A 119 -13.37 -5.17 0.18
N ALA A 120 -14.16 -4.16 0.57
CA ALA A 120 -15.21 -4.32 1.54
C ALA A 120 -16.26 -5.34 1.05
N GLN A 121 -16.70 -5.24 -0.20
CA GLN A 121 -17.64 -6.18 -0.81
C GLN A 121 -17.09 -7.61 -0.84
N ALA A 122 -15.82 -7.80 -1.20
CA ALA A 122 -15.21 -9.12 -1.36
C ALA A 122 -14.93 -9.82 -0.01
N TYR A 123 -14.51 -9.07 1.01
CA TYR A 123 -14.02 -9.65 2.26
C TYR A 123 -14.94 -9.44 3.46
N LEU A 124 -15.95 -8.60 3.34
CA LEU A 124 -16.95 -8.33 4.37
C LEU A 124 -18.38 -8.55 3.83
N PRO A 125 -18.70 -9.74 3.31
CA PRO A 125 -19.97 -9.99 2.61
C PRO A 125 -21.21 -9.83 3.50
N ASN A 126 -21.03 -9.83 4.82
CA ASN A 126 -22.12 -9.63 5.79
C ASN A 126 -22.41 -8.13 6.09
N ILE A 127 -21.58 -7.22 5.59
CA ILE A 127 -21.79 -5.78 5.69
C ILE A 127 -22.49 -5.31 4.42
N PRO A 128 -23.68 -4.73 4.49
CA PRO A 128 -24.32 -4.17 3.31
C PRO A 128 -23.43 -3.15 2.61
N ASP A 129 -23.33 -3.21 1.28
CA ASP A 129 -22.48 -2.34 0.47
C ASP A 129 -22.69 -0.86 0.78
N VAL A 130 -23.94 -0.45 1.00
CA VAL A 130 -24.30 0.92 1.37
C VAL A 130 -23.62 1.39 2.65
N ILE A 131 -23.44 0.51 3.64
CA ILE A 131 -22.78 0.87 4.91
C ILE A 131 -21.28 1.05 4.67
N GLY A 132 -20.65 0.14 3.93
CA GLY A 132 -19.25 0.23 3.57
C GLY A 132 -18.93 1.48 2.75
N GLU A 133 -19.73 1.76 1.74
CA GLU A 133 -19.59 2.95 0.91
C GLU A 133 -19.82 4.25 1.69
N THR A 134 -20.85 4.31 2.53
CA THR A 134 -21.12 5.49 3.37
C THR A 134 -19.97 5.76 4.34
N ALA A 135 -19.39 4.71 4.93
CA ALA A 135 -18.24 4.85 5.81
C ALA A 135 -17.02 5.40 5.05
N LEU A 136 -16.76 4.90 3.82
CA LEU A 136 -15.68 5.41 2.97
C LEU A 136 -15.91 6.85 2.51
N GLN A 137 -17.12 7.19 2.09
CA GLN A 137 -17.53 8.56 1.72
C GLN A 137 -17.44 9.55 2.88
N THR A 138 -17.59 9.08 4.10
CA THR A 138 -17.44 9.91 5.30
C THR A 138 -15.97 10.08 5.69
N TYR A 139 -15.19 9.01 5.65
CA TYR A 139 -13.83 8.99 6.16
C TYR A 139 -12.78 9.53 5.17
N LEU A 140 -12.79 9.04 3.92
CA LEU A 140 -11.73 9.35 2.95
C LEU A 140 -11.61 10.86 2.63
N PRO A 141 -12.70 11.63 2.42
CA PRO A 141 -12.58 13.07 2.18
C PRO A 141 -11.94 13.82 3.34
N VAL A 142 -12.31 13.47 4.58
CA VAL A 142 -11.75 14.10 5.78
C VAL A 142 -10.27 13.77 5.93
N PHE A 143 -9.90 12.51 5.71
CA PHE A 143 -8.51 12.06 5.75
C PHE A 143 -7.68 12.76 4.65
N CYS A 144 -8.12 12.72 3.39
CA CYS A 144 -7.42 13.33 2.26
C CYS A 144 -7.25 14.86 2.44
N ARG A 145 -8.25 15.55 2.97
CA ARG A 145 -8.17 16.98 3.29
C ARG A 145 -7.09 17.28 4.34
N SER A 146 -6.80 16.31 5.19
CA SER A 146 -5.77 16.44 6.23
C SER A 146 -4.36 16.09 5.75
N CYS A 147 -4.21 15.60 4.52
CA CYS A 147 -2.92 15.33 3.87
C CYS A 147 -2.45 16.56 3.09
N ASP A 148 -1.13 16.74 2.99
CA ASP A 148 -0.53 17.83 2.22
C ASP A 148 -0.46 17.49 0.72
N LEU A 149 -0.44 16.19 0.38
CA LEU A 149 -0.50 15.70 -0.99
C LEU A 149 -1.24 14.36 -1.03
N VAL A 150 -2.16 14.22 -1.98
CA VAL A 150 -2.84 12.95 -2.28
C VAL A 150 -2.40 12.48 -3.66
N ILE A 151 -1.98 11.22 -3.74
CA ILE A 151 -1.52 10.57 -4.97
C ILE A 151 -2.45 9.40 -5.32
N SER A 152 -2.72 9.25 -6.60
CA SER A 152 -3.36 8.06 -7.15
C SER A 152 -2.51 7.43 -8.26
N PRO A 153 -2.48 6.09 -8.40
CA PRO A 153 -1.66 5.41 -9.40
C PRO A 153 -2.21 5.52 -10.83
N SER A 154 -3.42 6.03 -11.00
CA SER A 154 -4.04 6.16 -12.33
C SER A 154 -5.16 7.20 -12.34
N PRO A 155 -5.52 7.74 -13.53
CA PRO A 155 -6.69 8.62 -13.67
C PRO A 155 -7.99 7.96 -13.20
N GLY A 156 -8.16 6.64 -13.46
CA GLY A 156 -9.32 5.89 -12.99
C GLY A 156 -9.43 5.86 -11.47
N MET A 157 -8.33 5.66 -10.75
CA MET A 157 -8.32 5.69 -9.30
C MET A 157 -8.60 7.10 -8.75
N ARG A 158 -8.11 8.16 -9.42
CA ARG A 158 -8.48 9.55 -9.09
C ARG A 158 -9.99 9.75 -9.19
N THR A 159 -10.61 9.26 -10.28
CA THR A 159 -12.07 9.34 -10.45
C THR A 159 -12.83 8.61 -9.34
N VAL A 160 -12.30 7.49 -8.85
CA VAL A 160 -12.88 6.76 -7.72
C VAL A 160 -12.82 7.58 -6.44
N LEU A 161 -11.69 8.22 -6.13
CA LEU A 161 -11.58 9.11 -4.97
C LEU A 161 -12.58 10.27 -5.05
N GLN A 162 -12.73 10.88 -6.22
CA GLN A 162 -13.71 11.94 -6.45
C GLN A 162 -15.16 11.47 -6.23
N LYS A 163 -15.49 10.24 -6.66
CA LYS A 163 -16.81 9.64 -6.39
C LYS A 163 -17.07 9.42 -4.90
N PHE A 164 -16.02 9.19 -4.11
CA PHE A 164 -16.13 9.14 -2.65
C PHE A 164 -16.18 10.52 -1.98
N GLY A 165 -16.20 11.61 -2.76
CA GLY A 165 -16.32 12.96 -2.23
C GLY A 165 -14.97 13.61 -1.88
N VAL A 166 -13.85 13.05 -2.34
CA VAL A 166 -12.54 13.68 -2.17
C VAL A 166 -12.42 14.88 -3.10
N GLU A 167 -12.41 16.07 -2.53
CA GLU A 167 -12.30 17.37 -3.22
C GLU A 167 -10.84 17.87 -3.25
N SER A 168 -9.97 17.32 -2.39
CA SER A 168 -8.56 17.66 -2.38
C SER A 168 -7.92 17.38 -3.74
N PRO A 169 -6.95 18.21 -4.19
CA PRO A 169 -6.18 17.91 -5.40
C PRO A 169 -5.53 16.53 -5.30
N VAL A 170 -5.72 15.72 -6.34
CA VAL A 170 -5.15 14.37 -6.44
C VAL A 170 -4.19 14.33 -7.63
N GLU A 171 -2.92 14.16 -7.34
CA GLU A 171 -1.89 13.97 -8.36
C GLU A 171 -1.90 12.52 -8.87
N VAL A 172 -1.72 12.36 -10.18
CA VAL A 172 -1.64 11.02 -10.79
C VAL A 172 -0.17 10.67 -11.01
N VAL A 173 0.32 9.74 -10.20
CA VAL A 173 1.69 9.22 -10.32
C VAL A 173 1.61 7.69 -10.48
N PRO A 174 1.87 7.16 -11.69
CA PRO A 174 1.84 5.74 -11.92
C PRO A 174 2.85 4.97 -11.06
N ASN A 175 2.50 3.74 -10.70
CA ASN A 175 3.44 2.87 -10.00
C ASN A 175 4.65 2.57 -10.86
N GLY A 176 5.84 2.63 -10.27
CA GLY A 176 7.09 2.25 -10.92
C GLY A 176 7.16 0.73 -11.16
N VAL A 177 7.87 0.35 -12.22
CA VAL A 177 8.19 -1.04 -12.55
C VAL A 177 9.69 -1.16 -12.81
N GLU A 178 10.31 -2.22 -12.29
CA GLU A 178 11.72 -2.52 -12.52
C GLU A 178 11.90 -3.13 -13.91
N LEU A 179 12.21 -2.29 -14.89
CA LEU A 179 12.28 -2.69 -16.30
C LEU A 179 13.44 -3.63 -16.63
N GLU A 180 14.52 -3.59 -15.86
CA GLU A 180 15.73 -4.40 -16.15
C GLU A 180 15.43 -5.90 -16.19
N ARG A 181 14.51 -6.37 -15.34
CA ARG A 181 14.07 -7.78 -15.34
C ARG A 181 13.39 -8.20 -16.64
N PHE A 182 12.73 -7.25 -17.33
CA PHE A 182 12.02 -7.50 -18.58
C PHE A 182 12.86 -7.27 -19.84
N ARG A 183 14.06 -6.69 -19.69
CA ARG A 183 15.00 -6.44 -20.78
C ARG A 183 15.98 -7.57 -21.00
N GLN A 184 16.13 -8.46 -20.02
CA GLN A 184 17.04 -9.60 -20.16
C GLN A 184 16.46 -10.60 -21.14
N PRO A 185 17.30 -11.15 -22.05
CA PRO A 185 16.88 -12.24 -22.91
C PRO A 185 16.41 -13.41 -22.06
N VAL A 186 15.22 -13.91 -22.32
CA VAL A 186 14.69 -15.12 -21.69
C VAL A 186 14.66 -16.22 -22.73
N GLU A 187 14.97 -17.43 -22.34
CA GLU A 187 14.71 -18.59 -23.16
C GLU A 187 13.20 -18.74 -23.32
N LEU A 188 12.74 -18.74 -24.56
CA LEU A 188 11.31 -18.87 -24.85
C LEU A 188 10.90 -20.31 -24.58
N LEU A 189 9.90 -20.49 -23.71
CA LEU A 189 9.25 -21.79 -23.52
C LEU A 189 8.50 -22.17 -24.80
N ASP A 190 8.73 -23.36 -25.30
CA ASP A 190 7.90 -23.90 -26.39
C ASP A 190 6.50 -24.23 -25.82
N SER A 191 5.47 -23.68 -26.46
CA SER A 191 4.10 -23.97 -26.09
C SER A 191 3.77 -25.47 -26.17
N ALA A 192 4.42 -26.21 -27.05
CA ALA A 192 4.26 -27.66 -27.18
C ALA A 192 4.78 -28.42 -25.95
N GLU A 193 5.85 -27.92 -25.28
CA GLU A 193 6.36 -28.51 -24.03
C GLU A 193 5.36 -28.37 -22.88
N LEU A 194 4.49 -27.33 -22.95
CA LEU A 194 3.41 -27.12 -22.00
C LEU A 194 2.11 -27.83 -22.38
N GLY A 195 2.12 -28.63 -23.45
CA GLY A 195 0.97 -29.40 -23.92
C GLY A 195 -0.05 -28.59 -24.72
N PHE A 196 0.30 -27.41 -25.23
CA PHE A 196 -0.57 -26.61 -26.08
C PHE A 196 -0.34 -26.92 -27.57
N GLU A 197 -1.42 -27.01 -28.32
CA GLU A 197 -1.37 -27.15 -29.78
C GLU A 197 -1.02 -25.80 -30.44
N PRO A 198 -0.39 -25.79 -31.65
CA PRO A 198 0.05 -24.57 -32.32
C PRO A 198 -1.05 -23.52 -32.60
N HIS A 199 -2.30 -23.97 -32.62
CA HIS A 199 -3.44 -23.10 -32.89
C HIS A 199 -4.18 -22.65 -31.62
N ASN A 200 -3.70 -23.07 -30.42
CA ASN A 200 -4.33 -22.64 -29.17
C ASN A 200 -4.02 -21.19 -28.87
N VAL A 201 -5.04 -20.45 -28.41
CA VAL A 201 -4.85 -19.15 -27.80
C VAL A 201 -4.59 -19.38 -26.33
N VAL A 202 -3.36 -19.06 -25.89
CA VAL A 202 -2.94 -19.23 -24.49
C VAL A 202 -3.20 -17.95 -23.71
N LEU A 203 -4.03 -18.03 -22.68
CA LEU A 203 -4.28 -16.94 -21.74
C LEU A 203 -3.49 -17.22 -20.46
N VAL A 204 -2.64 -16.27 -20.06
CA VAL A 204 -1.84 -16.37 -18.83
C VAL A 204 -2.32 -15.37 -17.82
N TYR A 205 -2.63 -15.84 -16.62
CA TYR A 205 -2.89 -15.00 -15.46
C TYR A 205 -1.76 -15.15 -14.44
N VAL A 206 -1.21 -14.02 -14.00
CA VAL A 206 -0.18 -13.96 -12.96
C VAL A 206 -0.68 -13.08 -11.82
N GLY A 207 -0.92 -13.68 -10.65
CA GLY A 207 -1.41 -12.94 -9.50
C GLY A 207 -2.02 -13.85 -8.45
N ARG A 208 -2.50 -13.26 -7.35
CA ARG A 208 -3.26 -13.99 -6.33
C ARG A 208 -4.62 -14.42 -6.88
N ILE A 209 -5.02 -15.64 -6.54
CA ILE A 209 -6.39 -16.11 -6.81
C ILE A 209 -7.26 -15.64 -5.63
N GLY A 210 -7.95 -14.53 -5.82
CA GLY A 210 -8.83 -13.94 -4.81
C GLY A 210 -10.18 -13.54 -5.41
N PRO A 211 -11.24 -13.41 -4.57
CA PRO A 211 -12.58 -13.04 -5.03
C PRO A 211 -12.60 -11.75 -5.84
N GLU A 212 -11.75 -10.79 -5.46
CA GLU A 212 -11.62 -9.49 -6.13
C GLU A 212 -11.05 -9.57 -7.55
N LYS A 213 -10.52 -10.73 -7.96
CA LYS A 213 -9.97 -10.96 -9.31
C LYS A 213 -10.99 -11.54 -10.28
N ASN A 214 -12.13 -11.98 -9.75
CA ASN A 214 -13.26 -12.49 -10.55
C ASN A 214 -12.84 -13.52 -11.60
N LEU A 215 -12.03 -14.53 -11.17
CA LEU A 215 -11.52 -15.59 -12.05
C LEU A 215 -12.46 -16.78 -12.17
N ALA A 216 -13.51 -16.84 -11.35
CA ALA A 216 -14.55 -17.83 -11.40
C ALA A 216 -15.74 -17.28 -12.19
N PHE A 217 -15.84 -17.62 -13.47
CA PHE A 217 -17.00 -17.43 -14.34
C PHE A 217 -17.37 -18.70 -15.06
#